data_a2a01459902163d36984eedb33c00be4
#
_entry.id   a2a01459902163d36984eedb33c00be4
#
_cell.length_a   1.000
_cell.length_b   1.000
_cell.length_c   1.000
_cell.angle_alpha   90.00
_cell.angle_beta   90.00
_cell.angle_gamma   90.00
#
_symmetry.space_group_name_H-M   'P 1'
#
loop_
_entity.id
_entity.type
_entity.pdbx_description
1 polymer ?
#
loop_
_entity_poly.entity_id
_entity_poly.type
_entity_poly.pdbx_seq_one_letter_code
_entity_poly.pdbx_strand_id
1 'polypeptide(L)'
;MADEKEVTITNTHVPDKLYGYGLQVRQMLYELLNCGIDSVVSVEKFDDVGVENGNEKIAIQTKSALSDRNPVSDRAVDLWKTLYNWLIALKEGELPLDSTIFTLVINVNKSGNIVTWLNQVCDEKESEEVYQKIRDVFTGEDGKYIEQSDSINHYIVSFLTEENKKYALCIIEKFKLVVIGEGHTDKLYDEFRAKTYLPSDIQQLVFDKMLGWIDKTTALQIESGQVMQITKKSFNNELMLTQTLVNQNKSLVELAPSPTKAEIELQQNEYKTYIRQLQIIDLDYDAQLTAINDYLKAFANRTMWACLLYTSP
;
A
#
# COMPACT_ATOMS: atom_id res chain seq x y z
N MET A 1 -28.94 -24.27 -31.40
CA MET A 1 -29.43 -23.44 -30.28
C MET A 1 -28.22 -23.14 -29.44
N ALA A 2 -27.78 -21.89 -29.49
CA ALA A 2 -26.65 -21.43 -28.66
C ALA A 2 -27.17 -21.23 -27.26
N ASP A 3 -26.56 -21.92 -26.27
CA ASP A 3 -26.79 -21.67 -24.84
C ASP A 3 -26.41 -20.21 -24.51
N GLU A 4 -27.39 -19.35 -24.35
CA GLU A 4 -27.22 -18.07 -23.69
C GLU A 4 -26.91 -18.37 -22.22
N LYS A 5 -25.63 -18.25 -21.87
CA LYS A 5 -25.20 -18.23 -20.47
C LYS A 5 -25.87 -17.04 -19.79
N GLU A 6 -26.80 -17.32 -18.92
CA GLU A 6 -27.44 -16.35 -18.03
C GLU A 6 -26.34 -15.55 -17.29
N VAL A 7 -26.19 -14.27 -17.61
CA VAL A 7 -25.25 -13.38 -16.94
C VAL A 7 -25.84 -13.05 -15.58
N THR A 8 -25.46 -13.80 -14.57
CA THR A 8 -25.85 -13.50 -13.19
C THR A 8 -25.02 -12.32 -12.65
N ILE A 9 -25.61 -11.49 -11.79
CA ILE A 9 -24.95 -10.32 -11.15
C ILE A 9 -23.62 -10.72 -10.50
N THR A 10 -23.50 -11.92 -9.96
CA THR A 10 -22.28 -12.49 -9.39
C THR A 10 -21.10 -12.58 -10.36
N ASN A 11 -21.35 -12.65 -11.68
CA ASN A 11 -20.31 -12.72 -12.71
C ASN A 11 -19.74 -11.34 -13.09
N THR A 12 -20.32 -10.25 -12.62
CA THR A 12 -19.88 -8.88 -12.89
C THR A 12 -19.08 -8.28 -11.75
N HIS A 13 -19.04 -8.91 -10.57
CA HIS A 13 -18.27 -8.48 -9.43
C HIS A 13 -16.83 -9.02 -9.50
N VAL A 14 -15.84 -8.15 -9.37
CA VAL A 14 -14.41 -8.49 -9.41
C VAL A 14 -13.68 -7.96 -8.17
N PRO A 15 -14.02 -8.44 -6.97
CA PRO A 15 -13.40 -7.98 -5.73
C PRO A 15 -11.88 -8.19 -5.72
N ASP A 16 -11.40 -9.24 -6.40
CA ASP A 16 -9.97 -9.55 -6.52
C ASP A 16 -9.19 -8.44 -7.21
N LYS A 17 -9.77 -7.79 -8.24
CA LYS A 17 -9.11 -6.67 -8.93
C LYS A 17 -9.01 -5.43 -8.02
N LEU A 18 -10.10 -5.08 -7.33
CA LEU A 18 -10.10 -3.97 -6.39
C LEU A 18 -9.10 -4.20 -5.25
N TYR A 19 -9.06 -5.42 -4.72
CA TYR A 19 -8.11 -5.80 -3.70
C TYR A 19 -6.67 -5.75 -4.23
N GLY A 20 -6.42 -6.19 -5.46
CA GLY A 20 -5.11 -6.12 -6.11
C GLY A 20 -4.57 -4.69 -6.21
N TYR A 21 -5.37 -3.73 -6.67
CA TYR A 21 -4.96 -2.31 -6.69
C TYR A 21 -4.72 -1.76 -5.27
N GLY A 22 -5.58 -2.12 -4.30
CA GLY A 22 -5.35 -1.75 -2.91
C GLY A 22 -4.05 -2.34 -2.33
N LEU A 23 -3.63 -3.51 -2.82
CA LEU A 23 -2.37 -4.13 -2.43
C LEU A 23 -1.16 -3.34 -2.93
N GLN A 24 -1.20 -2.80 -4.16
CA GLN A 24 -0.13 -1.95 -4.70
C GLN A 24 0.09 -0.69 -3.86
N VAL A 25 -0.99 0.00 -3.45
CA VAL A 25 -0.92 1.19 -2.58
C VAL A 25 -0.31 0.83 -1.21
N ARG A 26 -0.68 -0.30 -0.64
CA ARG A 26 -0.11 -0.78 0.64
C ARG A 26 1.35 -1.17 0.49
N GLN A 27 1.71 -1.82 -0.61
CA GLN A 27 3.10 -2.14 -0.93
C GLN A 27 3.93 -0.85 -1.12
N MET A 28 3.37 0.17 -1.79
CA MET A 28 4.03 1.47 -1.92
C MET A 28 4.31 2.10 -0.55
N LEU A 29 3.36 2.05 0.40
CA LEU A 29 3.61 2.52 1.76
C LEU A 29 4.71 1.72 2.44
N TYR A 30 4.70 0.37 2.32
CA TYR A 30 5.75 -0.48 2.88
C TYR A 30 7.14 -0.09 2.35
N GLU A 31 7.27 0.11 1.04
CA GLU A 31 8.54 0.51 0.43
C GLU A 31 8.95 1.92 0.87
N LEU A 32 8.02 2.87 0.95
CA LEU A 32 8.28 4.22 1.46
C LEU A 32 8.74 4.22 2.92
N LEU A 33 8.31 3.28 3.75
CA LEU A 33 8.80 3.12 5.12
C LEU A 33 10.24 2.61 5.16
N ASN A 34 10.62 1.74 4.24
CA ASN A 34 11.86 0.96 4.28
C ASN A 34 12.97 1.47 3.36
N CYS A 35 12.67 2.26 2.33
CA CYS A 35 13.67 2.77 1.39
C CYS A 35 14.55 3.90 1.97
N GLY A 36 15.68 4.15 1.30
CA GLY A 36 16.61 5.25 1.63
C GLY A 36 16.02 6.64 1.33
N ILE A 37 16.62 7.68 1.94
CA ILE A 37 16.09 9.06 1.86
C ILE A 37 16.05 9.63 0.43
N ASP A 38 16.93 9.19 -0.44
CA ASP A 38 17.02 9.66 -1.82
C ASP A 38 16.22 8.77 -2.80
N SER A 39 15.52 7.75 -2.28
CA SER A 39 14.74 6.84 -3.10
C SER A 39 13.43 7.47 -3.59
N VAL A 40 12.98 6.95 -4.73
CA VAL A 40 11.67 7.20 -5.32
C VAL A 40 10.92 5.88 -5.40
N VAL A 41 9.69 5.84 -4.92
CA VAL A 41 8.80 4.69 -5.06
C VAL A 41 7.72 5.05 -6.08
N SER A 42 7.50 4.17 -7.05
CA SER A 42 6.52 4.36 -8.13
C SER A 42 5.53 3.20 -8.18
N VAL A 43 4.37 3.44 -8.80
CA VAL A 43 3.36 2.42 -9.11
C VAL A 43 3.15 2.41 -10.62
N GLU A 44 3.02 1.22 -11.22
CA GLU A 44 2.77 1.01 -12.66
C GLU A 44 3.77 1.75 -13.59
N LYS A 45 5.01 1.92 -13.16
CA LYS A 45 6.06 2.55 -13.97
C LYS A 45 6.87 1.53 -14.77
N PHE A 46 7.39 0.51 -14.11
CA PHE A 46 8.10 -0.62 -14.71
C PHE A 46 7.70 -1.97 -14.09
N ASP A 47 6.85 -1.95 -13.09
CA ASP A 47 6.10 -3.05 -12.50
C ASP A 47 4.99 -2.50 -11.60
N ASP A 48 4.22 -3.38 -10.91
CA ASP A 48 3.17 -2.97 -9.97
C ASP A 48 3.68 -1.92 -8.96
N VAL A 49 4.84 -2.16 -8.36
CA VAL A 49 5.56 -1.20 -7.52
C VAL A 49 7.04 -1.21 -7.90
N GLY A 50 7.64 -0.04 -7.99
CA GLY A 50 9.05 0.13 -8.28
C GLY A 50 9.75 0.99 -7.24
N VAL A 51 10.98 0.61 -6.85
CA VAL A 51 11.86 1.45 -6.02
C VAL A 51 13.10 1.79 -6.81
N GLU A 52 13.43 3.06 -6.87
CA GLU A 52 14.64 3.59 -7.52
C GLU A 52 15.51 4.31 -6.49
N ASN A 53 16.78 3.92 -6.40
CA ASN A 53 17.80 4.56 -5.56
C ASN A 53 19.09 4.72 -6.35
N GLY A 54 19.26 5.86 -6.99
CA GLY A 54 20.35 6.05 -7.96
C GLY A 54 20.22 5.07 -9.13
N ASN A 55 21.21 4.19 -9.31
CA ASN A 55 21.21 3.18 -10.37
C ASN A 55 20.53 1.86 -9.95
N GLU A 56 20.28 1.67 -8.67
CA GLU A 56 19.63 0.45 -8.17
C GLU A 56 18.12 0.55 -8.37
N LYS A 57 17.52 -0.53 -8.87
CA LYS A 57 16.08 -0.68 -9.02
C LYS A 57 15.58 -1.95 -8.35
N ILE A 58 14.40 -1.88 -7.76
CA ILE A 58 13.66 -3.04 -7.29
C ILE A 58 12.34 -3.06 -8.06
N ALA A 59 12.14 -4.09 -8.87
CA ALA A 59 10.88 -4.34 -9.56
C ALA A 59 10.04 -5.29 -8.71
N ILE A 60 8.87 -4.86 -8.30
CA ILE A 60 8.01 -5.57 -7.35
C ILE A 60 6.68 -5.86 -8.02
N GLN A 61 6.41 -7.15 -8.25
CA GLN A 61 5.11 -7.62 -8.69
C GLN A 61 4.31 -8.09 -7.47
N THR A 62 3.10 -7.61 -7.34
CA THR A 62 2.17 -8.06 -6.30
C THR A 62 1.14 -9.03 -6.87
N LYS A 63 0.87 -10.13 -6.20
CA LYS A 63 -0.18 -11.08 -6.57
C LYS A 63 -1.11 -11.32 -5.39
N SER A 64 -2.38 -11.02 -5.60
CA SER A 64 -3.44 -11.30 -4.65
C SER A 64 -4.20 -12.57 -5.08
N ALA A 65 -4.50 -13.42 -4.11
CA ALA A 65 -5.46 -14.49 -4.31
C ALA A 65 -6.45 -14.44 -3.14
N LEU A 66 -7.70 -14.10 -3.44
CA LEU A 66 -8.84 -14.22 -2.51
C LEU A 66 -9.55 -15.57 -2.68
N SER A 67 -9.13 -16.36 -3.69
CA SER A 67 -9.63 -17.70 -3.99
C SER A 67 -8.56 -18.75 -3.70
N ASP A 68 -8.92 -20.03 -3.83
CA ASP A 68 -8.01 -21.18 -3.71
C ASP A 68 -6.92 -21.24 -4.81
N ARG A 69 -6.90 -20.29 -5.76
CA ARG A 69 -5.87 -20.20 -6.80
C ARG A 69 -4.50 -20.05 -6.18
N ASN A 70 -3.54 -20.78 -6.78
CA ASN A 70 -2.13 -20.61 -6.46
C ASN A 70 -1.45 -19.81 -7.58
N PRO A 71 -1.16 -18.49 -7.38
CA PRO A 71 -0.57 -17.65 -8.41
C PRO A 71 0.91 -17.97 -8.69
N VAL A 72 1.53 -18.80 -7.85
CA VAL A 72 2.95 -19.17 -7.93
C VAL A 72 3.17 -20.68 -8.13
N SER A 73 2.13 -21.42 -8.54
CA SER A 73 2.33 -22.83 -8.94
C SER A 73 3.19 -22.91 -10.18
N ASP A 74 3.87 -24.05 -10.38
CA ASP A 74 4.86 -24.24 -11.46
C ASP A 74 4.32 -23.97 -12.88
N ARG A 75 2.98 -24.03 -13.05
CA ARG A 75 2.28 -23.72 -14.31
C ARG A 75 1.27 -22.58 -14.18
N ALA A 76 1.47 -21.68 -13.21
CA ALA A 76 0.62 -20.51 -13.09
C ALA A 76 0.93 -19.48 -14.18
N VAL A 77 -0.09 -19.03 -14.90
CA VAL A 77 0.04 -17.93 -15.88
C VAL A 77 0.62 -16.67 -15.21
N ASP A 78 0.18 -16.38 -14.00
CA ASP A 78 0.60 -15.20 -13.23
C ASP A 78 2.12 -15.19 -12.98
N LEU A 79 2.70 -16.34 -12.62
CA LEU A 79 4.15 -16.48 -12.43
C LEU A 79 4.91 -16.25 -13.74
N TRP A 80 4.56 -17.00 -14.78
CA TRP A 80 5.29 -16.96 -16.04
C TRP A 80 5.15 -15.63 -16.77
N LYS A 81 3.98 -15.01 -16.71
CA LYS A 81 3.77 -13.65 -17.23
C LYS A 81 4.65 -12.64 -16.50
N THR A 82 4.79 -12.75 -15.18
CA THR A 82 5.67 -11.87 -14.39
C THR A 82 7.13 -12.02 -14.82
N LEU A 83 7.65 -13.26 -14.85
CA LEU A 83 9.03 -13.54 -15.28
C LEU A 83 9.29 -13.04 -16.71
N TYR A 84 8.33 -13.22 -17.61
CA TYR A 84 8.39 -12.74 -18.98
C TYR A 84 8.40 -11.21 -19.07
N ASN A 85 7.56 -10.52 -18.32
CA ASN A 85 7.53 -9.06 -18.32
C ASN A 85 8.88 -8.49 -17.84
N TRP A 86 9.46 -9.04 -16.77
CA TRP A 86 10.78 -8.64 -16.31
C TRP A 86 11.88 -8.92 -17.33
N LEU A 87 11.80 -10.03 -18.02
CA LEU A 87 12.73 -10.35 -19.11
C LEU A 87 12.65 -9.32 -20.23
N ILE A 88 11.45 -8.91 -20.65
CA ILE A 88 11.27 -7.89 -21.67
C ILE A 88 11.79 -6.53 -21.19
N ALA A 89 11.49 -6.11 -19.96
CA ALA A 89 11.97 -4.86 -19.40
C ALA A 89 13.53 -4.81 -19.32
N LEU A 90 14.18 -5.93 -19.02
CA LEU A 90 15.65 -6.05 -19.09
C LEU A 90 16.15 -5.95 -20.54
N LYS A 91 15.47 -6.60 -21.48
CA LYS A 91 15.84 -6.63 -22.90
C LYS A 91 15.69 -5.26 -23.56
N GLU A 92 14.67 -4.51 -23.19
CA GLU A 92 14.40 -3.14 -23.67
C GLU A 92 15.25 -2.09 -22.96
N GLY A 93 15.96 -2.46 -21.90
CA GLY A 93 16.84 -1.57 -21.14
C GLY A 93 16.12 -0.67 -20.15
N GLU A 94 14.84 -0.92 -19.87
CA GLU A 94 14.08 -0.21 -18.84
C GLU A 94 14.59 -0.56 -17.44
N LEU A 95 15.02 -1.80 -17.26
CA LEU A 95 15.65 -2.32 -16.06
C LEU A 95 17.13 -2.62 -16.31
N PRO A 96 18.06 -2.07 -15.51
CA PRO A 96 19.48 -2.37 -15.65
C PRO A 96 19.80 -3.79 -15.15
N LEU A 97 20.57 -4.57 -15.95
CA LEU A 97 20.97 -5.94 -15.63
C LEU A 97 21.71 -6.06 -14.29
N ASP A 98 22.65 -5.15 -14.05
CA ASP A 98 23.61 -5.30 -12.95
C ASP A 98 23.02 -4.93 -11.58
N SER A 99 21.99 -4.08 -11.54
CA SER A 99 21.52 -3.43 -10.32
C SER A 99 20.01 -3.54 -10.06
N THR A 100 19.31 -4.44 -10.79
CA THR A 100 17.88 -4.69 -10.55
C THR A 100 17.68 -5.91 -9.67
N ILE A 101 16.80 -5.78 -8.66
CA ILE A 101 16.29 -6.88 -7.83
C ILE A 101 14.83 -7.13 -8.24
N PHE A 102 14.43 -8.39 -8.33
CA PHE A 102 13.08 -8.81 -8.74
C PHE A 102 12.36 -9.41 -7.54
N THR A 103 11.29 -8.78 -7.10
CA THR A 103 10.55 -9.22 -5.91
C THR A 103 9.11 -9.59 -6.28
N LEU A 104 8.73 -10.83 -6.01
CA LEU A 104 7.36 -11.29 -6.13
C LEU A 104 6.72 -11.32 -4.74
N VAL A 105 5.71 -10.49 -4.55
CA VAL A 105 4.97 -10.38 -3.28
C VAL A 105 3.62 -11.07 -3.41
N ILE A 106 3.33 -12.02 -2.52
CA ILE A 106 2.05 -12.74 -2.48
C ILE A 106 1.38 -12.59 -1.11
N ASN A 107 0.06 -12.41 -1.11
CA ASN A 107 -0.74 -12.26 0.12
C ASN A 107 -1.29 -13.59 0.66
N VAL A 108 -0.95 -14.70 0.05
CA VAL A 108 -1.41 -16.04 0.45
C VAL A 108 -0.24 -16.95 0.76
N ASN A 109 -0.44 -17.87 1.71
CA ASN A 109 0.58 -18.87 2.03
C ASN A 109 0.53 -20.03 1.02
N LYS A 110 1.01 -19.75 -0.20
CA LYS A 110 1.11 -20.69 -1.30
C LYS A 110 2.56 -20.75 -1.78
N SER A 111 2.95 -21.88 -2.36
CA SER A 111 4.29 -22.08 -2.93
C SER A 111 4.22 -22.95 -4.19
N GLY A 112 5.33 -23.03 -4.93
CA GLY A 112 5.56 -23.91 -6.03
C GLY A 112 7.04 -24.33 -6.04
N ASN A 113 7.38 -25.38 -6.76
CA ASN A 113 8.78 -25.85 -6.83
C ASN A 113 9.67 -24.78 -7.48
N ILE A 114 9.22 -24.21 -8.60
CA ILE A 114 9.98 -23.22 -9.36
C ILE A 114 10.29 -21.98 -8.53
N VAL A 115 9.27 -21.35 -7.91
CA VAL A 115 9.52 -20.17 -7.08
C VAL A 115 10.38 -20.48 -5.85
N THR A 116 10.31 -21.72 -5.33
CA THR A 116 11.18 -22.17 -4.24
C THR A 116 12.61 -22.25 -4.71
N TRP A 117 12.87 -22.83 -5.89
CA TRP A 117 14.23 -22.90 -6.45
C TRP A 117 14.78 -21.50 -6.74
N LEU A 118 14.00 -20.63 -7.37
CA LEU A 118 14.37 -19.24 -7.63
C LEU A 118 14.79 -18.51 -6.35
N ASN A 119 14.00 -18.67 -5.29
CA ASN A 119 14.23 -17.96 -4.02
C ASN A 119 15.38 -18.51 -3.18
N GLN A 120 15.98 -19.65 -3.58
CA GLN A 120 17.12 -20.27 -2.89
C GLN A 120 18.47 -19.96 -3.53
N VAL A 121 18.48 -19.36 -4.72
CA VAL A 121 19.71 -19.01 -5.44
C VAL A 121 20.47 -17.92 -4.69
N CYS A 122 21.79 -18.14 -4.50
CA CYS A 122 22.67 -17.20 -3.81
C CYS A 122 23.82 -16.69 -4.71
N ASP A 123 24.11 -17.37 -5.84
CA ASP A 123 25.20 -17.00 -6.75
C ASP A 123 24.90 -17.37 -8.21
N GLU A 124 25.78 -16.92 -9.11
CA GLU A 124 25.66 -17.14 -10.56
C GLU A 124 25.69 -18.63 -10.94
N LYS A 125 26.46 -19.46 -10.23
CA LYS A 125 26.56 -20.89 -10.52
C LYS A 125 25.24 -21.60 -10.19
N GLU A 126 24.65 -21.29 -9.05
CA GLU A 126 23.35 -21.82 -8.67
C GLU A 126 22.25 -21.33 -9.62
N SER A 127 22.35 -20.11 -10.15
CA SER A 127 21.40 -19.59 -11.13
C SER A 127 21.39 -20.40 -12.42
N GLU A 128 22.57 -20.82 -12.90
CA GLU A 128 22.71 -21.71 -14.07
C GLU A 128 22.12 -23.10 -13.80
N GLU A 129 22.39 -23.68 -12.63
CA GLU A 129 21.84 -24.96 -12.21
C GLU A 129 20.30 -24.91 -12.11
N VAL A 130 19.75 -23.86 -11.56
CA VAL A 130 18.30 -23.64 -11.46
C VAL A 130 17.67 -23.38 -12.82
N TYR A 131 18.32 -22.60 -13.69
CA TYR A 131 17.85 -22.40 -15.06
C TYR A 131 17.74 -23.75 -15.79
N GLN A 132 18.79 -24.60 -15.73
CA GLN A 132 18.75 -25.92 -16.36
C GLN A 132 17.66 -26.81 -15.75
N LYS A 133 17.53 -26.83 -14.43
CA LYS A 133 16.48 -27.57 -13.72
C LYS A 133 15.08 -27.18 -14.15
N ILE A 134 14.83 -25.87 -14.31
CA ILE A 134 13.55 -25.36 -14.81
C ILE A 134 13.33 -25.80 -16.27
N ARG A 135 14.36 -25.69 -17.09
CA ARG A 135 14.32 -26.12 -18.50
C ARG A 135 13.96 -27.61 -18.62
N ASP A 136 14.55 -28.47 -17.80
CA ASP A 136 14.30 -29.92 -17.80
C ASP A 136 12.83 -30.25 -17.44
N VAL A 137 12.17 -29.44 -16.58
CA VAL A 137 10.74 -29.61 -16.28
C VAL A 137 9.85 -29.39 -17.50
N PHE A 138 10.26 -28.51 -18.42
CA PHE A 138 9.48 -28.12 -19.59
C PHE A 138 10.03 -28.70 -20.93
N THR A 139 11.05 -29.55 -20.88
CA THR A 139 11.65 -30.17 -22.05
C THR A 139 11.48 -31.68 -21.98
N GLY A 140 11.08 -32.30 -23.09
CA GLY A 140 11.00 -33.76 -23.22
C GLY A 140 12.38 -34.41 -23.44
N GLU A 141 12.42 -35.75 -23.44
CA GLU A 141 13.63 -36.54 -23.72
C GLU A 141 14.21 -36.24 -25.10
N ASP A 142 13.42 -35.76 -26.04
CA ASP A 142 13.84 -35.35 -27.38
C ASP A 142 14.42 -33.93 -27.44
N GLY A 143 14.56 -33.26 -26.32
CA GLY A 143 15.06 -31.88 -26.20
C GLY A 143 14.09 -30.81 -26.68
N LYS A 144 12.85 -31.16 -27.01
CA LYS A 144 11.81 -30.19 -27.39
C LYS A 144 10.98 -29.78 -26.20
N TYR A 145 10.48 -28.54 -26.24
CA TYR A 145 9.56 -28.06 -25.21
C TYR A 145 8.26 -28.88 -25.19
N ILE A 146 7.87 -29.32 -24.01
CA ILE A 146 6.59 -29.97 -23.78
C ILE A 146 5.52 -28.90 -23.96
N GLU A 147 4.59 -29.14 -24.89
CA GLU A 147 3.51 -28.20 -25.17
C GLU A 147 2.66 -27.95 -23.92
N GLN A 148 2.55 -26.70 -23.55
CA GLN A 148 1.71 -26.22 -22.46
C GLN A 148 0.41 -25.64 -23.03
N SER A 149 -0.53 -25.22 -22.14
CA SER A 149 -1.68 -24.48 -22.62
C SER A 149 -1.24 -23.20 -23.34
N ASP A 150 -1.91 -22.81 -24.41
CA ASP A 150 -1.58 -21.66 -25.24
C ASP A 150 -1.33 -20.37 -24.42
N SER A 151 -2.02 -20.26 -23.26
CA SER A 151 -1.93 -19.10 -22.39
C SER A 151 -0.57 -18.92 -21.68
N ILE A 152 0.22 -19.99 -21.49
CA ILE A 152 1.52 -19.93 -20.78
C ILE A 152 2.70 -20.34 -21.62
N ASN A 153 2.47 -21.12 -22.69
CA ASN A 153 3.53 -21.69 -23.50
C ASN A 153 4.49 -20.62 -24.04
N HIS A 154 3.93 -19.53 -24.55
CA HIS A 154 4.72 -18.39 -25.04
C HIS A 154 5.66 -17.81 -23.98
N TYR A 155 5.21 -17.63 -22.76
CA TYR A 155 6.02 -17.05 -21.67
C TYR A 155 7.16 -17.98 -21.26
N ILE A 156 6.86 -19.28 -21.08
CA ILE A 156 7.84 -20.30 -20.69
C ILE A 156 8.92 -20.44 -21.76
N VAL A 157 8.52 -20.66 -23.02
CA VAL A 157 9.46 -20.82 -24.12
C VAL A 157 10.33 -19.58 -24.27
N SER A 158 9.74 -18.39 -24.26
CA SER A 158 10.51 -17.15 -24.35
C SER A 158 11.52 -16.97 -23.22
N PHE A 159 11.15 -17.32 -21.98
CA PHE A 159 12.07 -17.23 -20.84
C PHE A 159 13.24 -18.21 -20.93
N LEU A 160 13.02 -19.39 -21.51
CA LEU A 160 14.01 -20.49 -21.58
C LEU A 160 14.78 -20.57 -22.89
N THR A 161 14.64 -19.61 -23.81
CA THR A 161 15.46 -19.62 -25.07
C THR A 161 16.90 -19.24 -24.80
N GLU A 162 17.82 -19.78 -25.56
CA GLU A 162 19.26 -19.44 -25.49
C GLU A 162 19.50 -17.93 -25.73
N GLU A 163 18.73 -17.31 -26.64
CA GLU A 163 18.82 -15.85 -26.91
C GLU A 163 18.56 -15.03 -25.64
N ASN A 164 17.62 -15.46 -24.81
CA ASN A 164 17.18 -14.73 -23.62
C ASN A 164 17.87 -15.21 -22.32
N LYS A 165 18.74 -16.24 -22.41
CA LYS A 165 19.35 -16.90 -21.26
C LYS A 165 20.03 -15.94 -20.30
N LYS A 166 20.79 -14.95 -20.79
CA LYS A 166 21.46 -13.96 -19.92
C LYS A 166 20.50 -13.14 -19.06
N TYR A 167 19.31 -12.83 -19.59
CA TYR A 167 18.27 -12.08 -18.86
C TYR A 167 17.56 -13.00 -17.86
N ALA A 168 17.28 -14.24 -18.26
CA ALA A 168 16.69 -15.24 -17.39
C ALA A 168 17.61 -15.54 -16.19
N LEU A 169 18.91 -15.72 -16.40
CA LEU A 169 19.90 -15.91 -15.33
C LEU A 169 19.95 -14.72 -14.36
N CYS A 170 19.94 -13.49 -14.88
CA CYS A 170 19.86 -12.28 -14.05
C CYS A 170 18.61 -12.26 -13.16
N ILE A 171 17.45 -12.62 -13.72
CA ILE A 171 16.21 -12.70 -12.93
C ILE A 171 16.32 -13.80 -11.88
N ILE A 172 16.81 -14.98 -12.24
CA ILE A 172 16.94 -16.12 -11.32
C ILE A 172 17.87 -15.79 -10.16
N GLU A 173 19.03 -15.19 -10.42
CA GLU A 173 20.03 -14.80 -9.42
C GLU A 173 19.49 -13.77 -8.42
N LYS A 174 18.66 -12.82 -8.89
CA LYS A 174 18.21 -11.67 -8.10
C LYS A 174 16.73 -11.74 -7.71
N PHE A 175 16.12 -12.92 -7.84
CA PHE A 175 14.72 -13.15 -7.48
C PHE A 175 14.54 -13.24 -5.97
N LYS A 176 13.44 -12.65 -5.49
CA LYS A 176 12.99 -12.77 -4.11
C LYS A 176 11.49 -13.05 -4.08
N LEU A 177 11.09 -14.03 -3.28
CA LEU A 177 9.70 -14.29 -2.95
C LEU A 177 9.39 -13.76 -1.55
N VAL A 178 8.40 -12.88 -1.45
CA VAL A 178 7.88 -12.38 -0.18
C VAL A 178 6.47 -12.88 0.02
N VAL A 179 6.26 -13.70 1.03
CA VAL A 179 4.94 -14.21 1.41
C VAL A 179 4.43 -13.41 2.60
N ILE A 180 3.48 -12.51 2.36
CA ILE A 180 2.89 -11.71 3.43
C ILE A 180 1.90 -12.56 4.24
N GLY A 181 1.14 -13.43 3.57
CA GLY A 181 0.09 -14.25 4.20
C GLY A 181 -1.14 -13.42 4.62
N GLU A 182 -1.95 -13.98 5.49
CA GLU A 182 -3.14 -13.30 6.02
C GLU A 182 -2.78 -12.11 6.91
N GLY A 183 -3.71 -11.15 7.04
CA GLY A 183 -3.54 -9.98 7.89
C GLY A 183 -2.55 -8.96 7.34
N HIS A 184 -2.45 -8.81 6.01
CA HIS A 184 -1.52 -7.88 5.37
C HIS A 184 -1.61 -6.45 5.92
N THR A 185 -2.83 -5.94 6.12
CA THR A 185 -3.03 -4.58 6.63
C THR A 185 -2.51 -4.42 8.06
N ASP A 186 -2.72 -5.43 8.92
CA ASP A 186 -2.26 -5.41 10.31
C ASP A 186 -0.72 -5.47 10.38
N LYS A 187 -0.09 -6.32 9.55
CA LYS A 187 1.37 -6.41 9.45
C LYS A 187 1.99 -5.10 8.94
N LEU A 188 1.37 -4.46 7.96
CA LEU A 188 1.80 -3.16 7.47
C LEU A 188 1.65 -2.08 8.56
N TYR A 189 0.58 -2.14 9.35
CA TYR A 189 0.40 -1.25 10.49
C TYR A 189 1.47 -1.47 11.58
N ASP A 190 1.82 -2.71 11.88
CA ASP A 190 2.91 -3.02 12.81
C ASP A 190 4.26 -2.50 12.31
N GLU A 191 4.56 -2.65 11.02
CA GLU A 191 5.76 -2.07 10.39
C GLU A 191 5.75 -0.55 10.46
N PHE A 192 4.62 0.09 10.16
CA PHE A 192 4.45 1.53 10.30
C PHE A 192 4.74 2.01 11.73
N ARG A 193 4.21 1.33 12.74
CA ARG A 193 4.46 1.63 14.15
C ARG A 193 5.94 1.53 14.50
N ALA A 194 6.60 0.46 14.05
CA ALA A 194 8.01 0.22 14.31
C ALA A 194 8.93 1.28 13.69
N LYS A 195 8.55 1.82 12.52
CA LYS A 195 9.38 2.75 11.75
C LYS A 195 9.12 4.23 12.04
N THR A 196 7.94 4.60 12.56
CA THR A 196 7.56 6.01 12.69
C THR A 196 7.72 6.57 14.10
N TYR A 197 7.87 5.73 15.12
CA TYR A 197 8.03 6.14 16.53
C TYR A 197 6.95 7.11 17.04
N LEU A 198 5.75 7.04 16.50
CA LEU A 198 4.63 7.91 16.88
C LEU A 198 4.07 7.52 18.25
N PRO A 199 3.52 8.48 19.03
CA PRO A 199 2.74 8.16 20.22
C PRO A 199 1.57 7.21 19.90
N SER A 200 1.36 6.22 20.78
CA SER A 200 0.40 5.12 20.53
C SER A 200 -1.03 5.57 20.22
N ASP A 201 -1.44 6.68 20.79
CA ASP A 201 -2.77 7.25 20.71
C ASP A 201 -3.07 7.96 19.37
N ILE A 202 -2.04 8.23 18.53
CA ILE A 202 -2.20 8.83 17.20
C ILE A 202 -1.81 7.89 16.06
N GLN A 203 -1.17 6.77 16.35
CA GLN A 203 -0.58 5.87 15.35
C GLN A 203 -1.60 5.45 14.27
N GLN A 204 -2.78 4.97 14.69
CA GLN A 204 -3.81 4.52 13.76
C GLN A 204 -4.30 5.67 12.87
N LEU A 205 -4.59 6.83 13.46
CA LEU A 205 -5.09 7.98 12.70
C LEU A 205 -4.04 8.49 11.69
N VAL A 206 -2.77 8.52 12.07
CA VAL A 206 -1.69 8.93 11.15
C VAL A 206 -1.51 7.89 10.05
N PHE A 207 -1.54 6.60 10.37
CA PHE A 207 -1.48 5.51 9.39
C PHE A 207 -2.57 5.63 8.32
N ASP A 208 -3.83 5.79 8.75
CA ASP A 208 -4.98 5.91 7.84
C ASP A 208 -4.87 7.16 6.95
N LYS A 209 -4.41 8.28 7.53
CA LYS A 209 -4.15 9.51 6.77
C LYS A 209 -3.03 9.35 5.76
N MET A 210 -1.94 8.65 6.09
CA MET A 210 -0.83 8.41 5.16
C MET A 210 -1.25 7.50 4.01
N LEU A 211 -2.04 6.45 4.25
CA LEU A 211 -2.64 5.63 3.19
C LEU A 211 -3.53 6.47 2.26
N GLY A 212 -4.41 7.28 2.83
CA GLY A 212 -5.28 8.17 2.06
C GLY A 212 -4.50 9.26 1.28
N TRP A 213 -3.39 9.75 1.83
CA TRP A 213 -2.52 10.70 1.13
C TRP A 213 -1.81 10.05 -0.07
N ILE A 214 -1.30 8.83 0.07
CA ILE A 214 -0.69 8.07 -1.04
C ILE A 214 -1.72 7.87 -2.14
N ASP A 215 -2.89 7.34 -1.81
CA ASP A 215 -3.98 7.08 -2.76
C ASP A 215 -4.39 8.36 -3.50
N LYS A 216 -4.63 9.46 -2.78
CA LYS A 216 -4.96 10.75 -3.37
C LYS A 216 -3.84 11.29 -4.27
N THR A 217 -2.58 11.18 -3.84
CA THR A 217 -1.43 11.72 -4.57
C THR A 217 -1.26 10.98 -5.89
N THR A 218 -1.32 9.64 -5.87
CA THR A 218 -1.23 8.81 -7.06
C THR A 218 -2.41 9.03 -8.01
N ALA A 219 -3.64 9.16 -7.49
CA ALA A 219 -4.82 9.49 -8.30
C ALA A 219 -4.67 10.83 -9.04
N LEU A 220 -4.23 11.88 -8.35
CA LEU A 220 -4.00 13.20 -8.98
C LEU A 220 -2.89 13.17 -10.05
N GLN A 221 -1.85 12.35 -9.86
CA GLN A 221 -0.81 12.15 -10.86
C GLN A 221 -1.37 11.47 -12.12
N ILE A 222 -2.22 10.43 -11.96
CA ILE A 222 -2.91 9.78 -13.10
C ILE A 222 -3.77 10.80 -13.86
N GLU A 223 -4.61 11.56 -13.16
CA GLU A 223 -5.50 12.56 -13.76
C GLU A 223 -4.74 13.62 -14.54
N SER A 224 -3.52 13.96 -14.11
CA SER A 224 -2.64 14.92 -14.79
C SER A 224 -1.71 14.29 -15.83
N GLY A 225 -1.82 12.99 -16.11
CA GLY A 225 -0.96 12.26 -17.06
C GLY A 225 0.49 12.13 -16.60
N GLN A 226 0.75 12.23 -15.31
CA GLN A 226 2.08 12.06 -14.71
C GLN A 226 2.30 10.61 -14.24
N VAL A 227 3.57 10.25 -14.12
CA VAL A 227 3.95 8.96 -13.51
C VAL A 227 3.58 8.96 -12.03
N MET A 228 2.93 7.89 -11.58
CA MET A 228 2.62 7.66 -10.17
C MET A 228 3.89 7.39 -9.39
N GLN A 229 4.41 8.40 -8.69
CA GLN A 229 5.63 8.24 -7.89
C GLN A 229 5.67 9.20 -6.71
N ILE A 230 6.26 8.74 -5.61
CA ILE A 230 6.46 9.52 -4.39
C ILE A 230 7.94 9.38 -3.98
N THR A 231 8.61 10.52 -3.71
CA THR A 231 9.96 10.49 -3.14
C THR A 231 9.89 10.22 -1.65
N LYS A 232 10.90 9.54 -1.10
CA LYS A 232 11.02 9.34 0.35
C LYS A 232 11.02 10.68 1.12
N LYS A 233 11.63 11.71 0.56
CA LYS A 233 11.63 13.07 1.16
C LYS A 233 10.21 13.63 1.26
N SER A 234 9.42 13.53 0.19
CA SER A 234 8.03 14.00 0.17
C SER A 234 7.17 13.23 1.17
N PHE A 235 7.33 11.90 1.23
CA PHE A 235 6.67 11.06 2.22
C PHE A 235 7.00 11.47 3.66
N ASN A 236 8.29 11.67 3.98
CA ASN A 236 8.70 12.08 5.32
C ASN A 236 8.15 13.47 5.70
N ASN A 237 8.12 14.42 4.75
CA ASN A 237 7.55 15.75 4.98
C ASN A 237 6.05 15.67 5.29
N GLU A 238 5.30 14.85 4.52
CA GLU A 238 3.86 14.66 4.76
C GLU A 238 3.59 13.95 6.08
N LEU A 239 4.41 12.95 6.43
CA LEU A 239 4.32 12.26 7.72
C LEU A 239 4.50 13.23 8.89
N MET A 240 5.52 14.10 8.83
CA MET A 240 5.76 15.14 9.85
C MET A 240 4.61 16.15 9.93
N LEU A 241 4.11 16.62 8.77
CA LEU A 241 2.97 17.53 8.71
C LEU A 241 1.73 16.89 9.31
N THR A 242 1.41 15.67 8.91
CA THR A 242 0.26 14.92 9.42
C THR A 242 0.35 14.71 10.94
N GLN A 243 1.52 14.32 11.44
CA GLN A 243 1.77 14.18 12.87
C GLN A 243 1.53 15.51 13.61
N THR A 244 2.05 16.62 13.08
CA THR A 244 1.89 17.95 13.67
C THR A 244 0.42 18.35 13.73
N LEU A 245 -0.33 18.19 12.64
CA LEU A 245 -1.75 18.52 12.57
C LEU A 245 -2.60 17.66 13.52
N VAL A 246 -2.30 16.37 13.62
CA VAL A 246 -2.99 15.46 14.54
C VAL A 246 -2.70 15.83 15.99
N ASN A 247 -1.46 16.17 16.33
CA ASN A 247 -1.09 16.62 17.67
C ASN A 247 -1.71 17.99 18.02
N GLN A 248 -1.76 18.92 17.07
CA GLN A 248 -2.44 20.21 17.28
C GLN A 248 -3.93 20.04 17.57
N ASN A 249 -4.60 19.15 16.82
CA ASN A 249 -6.00 18.83 17.09
C ASN A 249 -6.22 18.17 18.45
N LYS A 250 -5.23 17.45 19.00
CA LYS A 250 -5.24 16.92 20.36
C LYS A 250 -4.99 17.99 21.42
N SER A 251 -4.16 18.97 21.12
CA SER A 251 -3.94 20.12 22.02
C SER A 251 -5.22 20.92 22.24
N LEU A 252 -6.21 20.77 21.36
CA LEU A 252 -7.55 21.28 21.49
C LEU A 252 -8.53 20.33 22.22
N VAL A 253 -8.03 19.22 22.81
CA VAL A 253 -8.84 18.34 23.68
C VAL A 253 -9.37 19.14 24.85
N GLU A 254 -10.56 18.80 25.28
CA GLU A 254 -11.23 19.34 26.45
C GLU A 254 -10.33 19.25 27.69
N LEU A 255 -9.69 20.36 28.04
CA LEU A 255 -8.86 20.49 29.23
C LEU A 255 -9.72 20.98 30.43
N ALA A 256 -10.80 21.64 30.10
CA ALA A 256 -11.72 22.18 31.12
C ALA A 256 -12.72 21.08 31.55
N PRO A 257 -13.02 20.99 32.84
CA PRO A 257 -14.09 20.14 33.31
C PRO A 257 -15.43 20.55 32.68
N SER A 258 -16.33 19.59 32.51
CA SER A 258 -17.68 19.90 32.02
C SER A 258 -18.39 20.88 32.97
N PRO A 259 -19.12 21.87 32.43
CA PRO A 259 -19.89 22.80 33.26
C PRO A 259 -20.87 22.06 34.15
N THR A 260 -21.03 22.57 35.36
CA THR A 260 -22.02 22.04 36.28
C THR A 260 -23.43 22.51 35.87
N LYS A 261 -24.45 21.78 36.30
CA LYS A 261 -25.85 22.17 36.07
C LYS A 261 -26.15 23.57 36.55
N ALA A 262 -25.60 23.97 37.73
CA ALA A 262 -25.77 25.30 38.32
C ALA A 262 -25.14 26.39 37.43
N GLU A 263 -23.99 26.16 36.81
CA GLU A 263 -23.35 27.12 35.88
C GLU A 263 -24.16 27.27 34.59
N ILE A 264 -24.74 26.19 34.07
CA ILE A 264 -25.62 26.24 32.89
C ILE A 264 -26.90 27.04 33.20
N GLU A 265 -27.57 26.78 34.34
CA GLU A 265 -28.76 27.46 34.76
C GLU A 265 -28.48 28.96 35.05
N LEU A 266 -27.34 29.30 35.66
CA LEU A 266 -26.93 30.67 35.88
C LEU A 266 -26.77 31.43 34.56
N GLN A 267 -26.09 30.84 33.55
CA GLN A 267 -25.94 31.45 32.24
C GLN A 267 -27.26 31.66 31.52
N GLN A 268 -28.19 30.70 31.61
CA GLN A 268 -29.54 30.84 31.04
C GLN A 268 -30.29 32.05 31.60
N ASN A 269 -30.13 32.32 32.89
CA ASN A 269 -30.80 33.42 33.58
C ASN A 269 -30.14 34.79 33.34
N GLU A 270 -28.90 34.84 32.86
CA GLU A 270 -28.14 36.08 32.65
C GLU A 270 -28.52 36.87 31.39
N TYR A 271 -29.51 36.47 30.61
CA TYR A 271 -30.01 37.16 29.41
C TYR A 271 -28.95 37.67 28.43
N LYS A 272 -27.88 36.89 28.23
CA LYS A 272 -26.82 37.23 27.26
C LYS A 272 -27.33 37.21 25.81
N THR A 273 -26.70 37.98 24.95
CA THR A 273 -27.12 38.15 23.55
C THR A 273 -27.28 36.82 22.81
N TYR A 274 -26.40 35.85 23.03
CA TYR A 274 -26.49 34.55 22.37
C TYR A 274 -27.71 33.73 22.84
N ILE A 275 -28.12 33.84 24.11
CA ILE A 275 -29.33 33.20 24.65
C ILE A 275 -30.58 33.78 23.97
N ARG A 276 -30.64 35.10 23.79
CA ARG A 276 -31.72 35.75 23.02
C ARG A 276 -31.75 35.23 21.56
N GLN A 277 -30.61 35.02 20.95
CA GLN A 277 -30.54 34.46 19.61
C GLN A 277 -31.08 33.03 19.55
N LEU A 278 -30.76 32.17 20.54
CA LEU A 278 -31.32 30.81 20.63
C LEU A 278 -32.85 30.83 20.80
N GLN A 279 -33.39 31.82 21.55
CA GLN A 279 -34.84 32.01 21.70
C GLN A 279 -35.51 32.50 20.40
N ILE A 280 -34.86 33.41 19.66
CA ILE A 280 -35.39 33.95 18.39
C ILE A 280 -35.52 32.86 17.32
N ILE A 281 -34.61 31.87 17.30
CA ILE A 281 -34.70 30.74 16.38
C ILE A 281 -35.56 29.59 16.90
N ASP A 282 -36.33 29.83 17.96
CA ASP A 282 -37.35 28.94 18.53
C ASP A 282 -36.81 27.55 18.92
N LEU A 283 -35.57 27.51 19.46
CA LEU A 283 -35.02 26.27 20.01
C LEU A 283 -35.78 25.89 21.29
N ASP A 284 -36.04 24.58 21.42
CA ASP A 284 -36.63 24.07 22.67
C ASP A 284 -35.67 24.21 23.86
N TYR A 285 -36.21 24.01 25.07
CA TYR A 285 -35.46 24.23 26.31
C TYR A 285 -34.19 23.33 26.40
N ASP A 286 -34.28 22.05 26.01
CA ASP A 286 -33.19 21.12 26.11
C ASP A 286 -32.07 21.45 25.09
N ALA A 287 -32.43 21.88 23.89
CA ALA A 287 -31.52 22.37 22.89
C ALA A 287 -30.80 23.68 23.33
N GLN A 288 -31.52 24.59 24.01
CA GLN A 288 -30.91 25.77 24.60
C GLN A 288 -29.90 25.42 25.70
N LEU A 289 -30.22 24.49 26.61
CA LEU A 289 -29.28 24.01 27.64
C LEU A 289 -28.05 23.36 27.03
N THR A 290 -28.22 22.55 25.97
CA THR A 290 -27.13 21.94 25.23
C THR A 290 -26.20 22.99 24.62
N ALA A 291 -26.76 24.00 23.95
CA ALA A 291 -25.99 25.09 23.36
C ALA A 291 -25.22 25.91 24.40
N ILE A 292 -25.82 26.14 25.58
CA ILE A 292 -25.16 26.82 26.69
C ILE A 292 -24.01 25.98 27.25
N ASN A 293 -24.20 24.68 27.44
CA ASN A 293 -23.16 23.76 27.86
C ASN A 293 -21.96 23.80 26.90
N ASP A 294 -22.21 23.70 25.59
CA ASP A 294 -21.17 23.70 24.56
C ASP A 294 -20.43 25.04 24.50
N TYR A 295 -21.14 26.17 24.66
CA TYR A 295 -20.53 27.49 24.75
C TYR A 295 -19.60 27.60 25.97
N LEU A 296 -20.06 27.17 27.16
CA LEU A 296 -19.26 27.22 28.38
C LEU A 296 -18.01 26.32 28.28
N LYS A 297 -18.17 25.13 27.74
CA LYS A 297 -17.03 24.23 27.45
C LYS A 297 -16.02 24.88 26.52
N ALA A 298 -16.47 25.42 25.39
CA ALA A 298 -15.62 26.08 24.42
C ALA A 298 -14.88 27.27 25.02
N PHE A 299 -15.58 28.09 25.82
CA PHE A 299 -15.01 29.24 26.50
C PHE A 299 -13.94 28.84 27.53
N ALA A 300 -14.24 27.87 28.39
CA ALA A 300 -13.31 27.39 29.40
C ALA A 300 -12.05 26.75 28.75
N ASN A 301 -12.21 25.92 27.73
CA ASN A 301 -11.11 25.35 27.01
C ASN A 301 -10.24 26.41 26.32
N ARG A 302 -10.86 27.42 25.67
CA ARG A 302 -10.14 28.54 25.04
C ARG A 302 -9.29 29.29 26.08
N THR A 303 -9.81 29.51 27.29
CA THR A 303 -9.08 30.18 28.36
C THR A 303 -7.89 29.35 28.84
N MET A 304 -8.07 28.03 29.01
CA MET A 304 -7.00 27.12 29.39
C MET A 304 -5.91 27.02 28.30
N TRP A 305 -6.28 26.94 27.03
CA TRP A 305 -5.32 26.94 25.93
C TRP A 305 -4.54 28.24 25.82
N ALA A 306 -5.19 29.38 26.04
CA ALA A 306 -4.52 30.67 26.10
C ALA A 306 -3.46 30.68 27.21
N CYS A 307 -3.80 30.21 28.41
CA CYS A 307 -2.84 30.10 29.51
C CYS A 307 -1.64 29.19 29.16
N LEU A 308 -1.88 28.03 28.54
CA LEU A 308 -0.81 27.11 28.15
C LEU A 308 0.12 27.68 27.06
N LEU A 309 -0.44 28.43 26.10
CA LEU A 309 0.35 29.08 25.04
C LEU A 309 1.24 30.21 25.56
N TYR A 310 0.79 30.94 26.60
CA TYR A 310 1.54 32.05 27.20
C TYR A 310 2.50 31.60 28.31
N THR A 311 2.39 30.35 28.81
CA THR A 311 3.23 29.84 29.91
C THR A 311 4.25 28.78 29.42
N SER A 312 4.28 28.43 28.13
CA SER A 312 5.34 27.61 27.57
C SER A 312 6.60 28.46 27.35
N PRO A 313 7.76 28.06 27.92
CA PRO A 313 9.02 28.79 27.80
C PRO A 313 9.53 28.85 26.38
#